data_7ed41dd5aeb3785001c307ec29b1999b
#
_entry.id   7ed41dd5aeb3785001c307ec29b1999b
#
_cell.length_a   1.000
_cell.length_b   1.000
_cell.length_c   1.000
_cell.angle_alpha   90.00
_cell.angle_beta   90.00
_cell.angle_gamma   90.00
#
_symmetry.space_group_name_H-M   'P 1'
#
loop_
_entity.id
_entity.type
_entity.pdbx_description
1 polymer ?
#
loop_
_entity_poly.entity_id
_entity_poly.type
_entity_poly.pdbx_seq_one_letter_code
_entity_poly.pdbx_strand_id
1 'polypeptide(L)'
;MRAAWKQSAILQAANQAGRTQRLLELTHAIEEAGVSYALVKGALCRQLYVQPDLRPSGDEDLFISKDQRGLCGTVFSKHGLTPVNPREEDSVDHWQDAITGLHIELHTSLFDSGWTSEHILNPWFFNALQHTVWAPVEQTQVRTLQPTAHFLFLLAHALKHFITGGFGARTLCDIIAFAQHYDTQINKETVYQLLAQIHGRIFFDQLLAIGRDYLAFDFQALGWTLSGPVDYTDLLEDMLDAGIYGQTSMDRRHSGALALEVVRSGQQKTSLSSALFPAKDRLIGRYPVLKQHPILLPAVWIHRIGAYGLEVLRSRGNGNSPGKTVSLGKQRTEMMIKYGIIPQTKTKN
;
A
#
# COMPACT_ATOMS: atom_id res chain seq x y z
N MET A 1 -31.62 7.09 11.50
CA MET A 1 -30.45 6.33 10.97
C MET A 1 -30.27 6.49 9.46
N ARG A 2 -31.25 6.13 8.57
CA ARG A 2 -31.11 6.28 7.08
C ARG A 2 -30.81 7.69 6.61
N ALA A 3 -31.47 8.74 7.19
CA ALA A 3 -31.23 10.14 6.81
C ALA A 3 -29.79 10.60 7.11
N ALA A 4 -29.24 10.23 8.27
CA ALA A 4 -27.87 10.56 8.65
C ALA A 4 -26.83 9.87 7.73
N TRP A 5 -27.07 8.62 7.37
CA TRP A 5 -26.19 7.91 6.41
C TRP A 5 -26.23 8.53 5.01
N LYS A 6 -27.44 8.89 4.52
CA LYS A 6 -27.58 9.57 3.24
C LYS A 6 -26.86 10.92 3.24
N GLN A 7 -27.01 11.71 4.29
CA GLN A 7 -26.32 12.99 4.42
C GLN A 7 -24.80 12.81 4.47
N SER A 8 -24.30 11.82 5.21
CA SER A 8 -22.87 11.50 5.27
C SER A 8 -22.32 11.07 3.89
N ALA A 9 -23.06 10.25 3.15
CA ALA A 9 -22.67 9.82 1.81
C ALA A 9 -22.63 10.99 0.81
N ILE A 10 -23.62 11.89 0.86
CA ILE A 10 -23.65 13.09 0.00
C ILE A 10 -22.45 14.00 0.32
N LEU A 11 -22.16 14.23 1.60
CA LEU A 11 -21.02 15.05 2.01
C LEU A 11 -19.69 14.43 1.58
N GLN A 12 -19.57 13.12 1.73
CA GLN A 12 -18.38 12.38 1.28
C GLN A 12 -18.19 12.50 -0.24
N ALA A 13 -19.25 12.33 -1.03
CA ALA A 13 -19.19 12.46 -2.48
C ALA A 13 -18.82 13.90 -2.89
N ALA A 14 -19.42 14.92 -2.28
CA ALA A 14 -19.08 16.31 -2.56
C ALA A 14 -17.60 16.64 -2.23
N ASN A 15 -17.11 16.17 -1.10
CA ASN A 15 -15.70 16.33 -0.73
C ASN A 15 -14.77 15.61 -1.72
N GLN A 16 -15.16 14.42 -2.17
CA GLN A 16 -14.39 13.65 -3.12
C GLN A 16 -14.33 14.32 -4.50
N ALA A 17 -15.44 14.86 -4.99
CA ALA A 17 -15.49 15.63 -6.24
C ALA A 17 -14.58 16.87 -6.18
N GLY A 18 -14.63 17.64 -5.08
CA GLY A 18 -13.73 18.78 -4.88
C GLY A 18 -12.24 18.39 -4.89
N ARG A 19 -11.90 17.27 -4.25
CA ARG A 19 -10.51 16.72 -4.28
C ARG A 19 -10.11 16.28 -5.68
N THR A 20 -11.03 15.65 -6.44
CA THR A 20 -10.76 15.23 -7.82
C THR A 20 -10.49 16.43 -8.72
N GLN A 21 -11.34 17.47 -8.66
CA GLN A 21 -11.10 18.68 -9.41
C GLN A 21 -9.74 19.31 -9.10
N ARG A 22 -9.41 19.40 -7.80
CA ARG A 22 -8.11 19.92 -7.35
C ARG A 22 -6.93 19.10 -7.85
N LEU A 23 -7.04 17.77 -7.84
CA LEU A 23 -6.04 16.87 -8.41
C LEU A 23 -5.82 17.15 -9.91
N LEU A 24 -6.90 17.31 -10.68
CA LEU A 24 -6.83 17.58 -12.13
C LEU A 24 -6.16 18.92 -12.44
N GLU A 25 -6.42 19.96 -11.65
CA GLU A 25 -5.71 21.25 -11.75
C GLU A 25 -4.20 21.07 -11.50
N LEU A 26 -3.83 20.29 -10.51
CA LEU A 26 -2.42 20.03 -10.15
C LEU A 26 -1.71 19.17 -11.18
N THR A 27 -2.36 18.12 -11.70
CA THR A 27 -1.78 17.30 -12.78
C THR A 27 -1.54 18.11 -14.04
N HIS A 28 -2.45 19.01 -14.40
CA HIS A 28 -2.25 19.94 -15.50
C HIS A 28 -1.07 20.88 -15.25
N ALA A 29 -0.98 21.46 -14.05
CA ALA A 29 0.11 22.38 -13.71
C ALA A 29 1.50 21.73 -13.74
N ILE A 30 1.64 20.50 -13.24
CA ILE A 30 2.92 19.78 -13.31
C ILE A 30 3.26 19.36 -14.75
N GLU A 31 2.27 19.08 -15.58
CA GLU A 31 2.46 18.77 -16.99
C GLU A 31 2.90 20.00 -17.79
N GLU A 32 2.28 21.17 -17.58
CA GLU A 32 2.72 22.46 -18.15
C GLU A 32 4.15 22.83 -17.72
N ALA A 33 4.56 22.44 -16.53
CA ALA A 33 5.94 22.62 -16.05
C ALA A 33 6.94 21.61 -16.66
N GLY A 34 6.48 20.68 -17.49
CA GLY A 34 7.33 19.67 -18.13
C GLY A 34 7.66 18.46 -17.25
N VAL A 35 6.91 18.23 -16.16
CA VAL A 35 7.09 17.06 -15.31
C VAL A 35 6.37 15.86 -15.96
N SER A 36 7.13 14.79 -16.20
CA SER A 36 6.57 13.49 -16.59
C SER A 36 6.10 12.74 -15.36
N TYR A 37 4.83 12.34 -15.33
CA TYR A 37 4.23 11.66 -14.19
C TYR A 37 3.34 10.50 -14.63
N ALA A 38 3.02 9.62 -13.68
CA ALA A 38 1.94 8.66 -13.78
C ALA A 38 1.07 8.75 -12.52
N LEU A 39 -0.21 9.07 -12.66
CA LEU A 39 -1.18 8.88 -11.60
C LEU A 39 -1.49 7.40 -11.48
N VAL A 40 -1.49 6.86 -10.26
CA VAL A 40 -1.80 5.45 -10.00
C VAL A 40 -2.83 5.31 -8.89
N LYS A 41 -3.62 4.25 -8.89
CA LYS A 41 -4.73 4.03 -7.92
C LYS A 41 -5.77 5.17 -7.90
N GLY A 42 -6.13 5.63 -6.72
CA GLY A 42 -6.93 6.83 -6.39
C GLY A 42 -8.03 7.15 -7.37
N ALA A 43 -7.92 8.31 -8.00
CA ALA A 43 -8.87 8.83 -8.97
C ALA A 43 -9.12 7.88 -10.16
N LEU A 44 -8.09 7.17 -10.62
CA LEU A 44 -8.22 6.23 -11.74
C LEU A 44 -9.06 5.01 -11.39
N CYS A 45 -8.81 4.38 -10.23
CA CYS A 45 -9.62 3.25 -9.79
C CYS A 45 -11.06 3.67 -9.51
N ARG A 46 -11.33 4.92 -9.11
CA ARG A 46 -12.69 5.42 -8.95
C ARG A 46 -13.50 5.39 -10.24
N GLN A 47 -12.89 5.68 -11.38
CA GLN A 47 -13.59 5.68 -12.68
C GLN A 47 -14.11 4.29 -13.09
N LEU A 48 -13.64 3.22 -12.41
CA LEU A 48 -14.10 1.85 -12.65
C LEU A 48 -15.41 1.52 -11.92
N TYR A 49 -15.90 2.43 -11.06
CA TYR A 49 -17.13 2.26 -10.30
C TYR A 49 -18.29 3.01 -10.94
N VAL A 50 -19.50 2.47 -10.79
CA VAL A 50 -20.73 3.09 -11.33
C VAL A 50 -20.94 4.52 -10.80
N GLN A 51 -20.49 4.79 -9.59
CA GLN A 51 -20.53 6.12 -8.97
C GLN A 51 -19.14 6.41 -8.38
N PRO A 52 -18.23 7.03 -9.14
CA PRO A 52 -16.84 7.25 -8.75
C PRO A 52 -16.67 7.95 -7.41
N ASP A 53 -17.49 8.97 -7.11
CA ASP A 53 -17.38 9.75 -5.88
C ASP A 53 -17.83 9.01 -4.62
N LEU A 54 -18.53 7.89 -4.76
CA LEU A 54 -18.88 7.04 -3.63
C LEU A 54 -17.76 6.05 -3.26
N ARG A 55 -16.75 5.85 -4.12
CA ARG A 55 -15.56 5.10 -3.74
C ARG A 55 -14.62 5.99 -2.92
N PRO A 56 -14.50 5.78 -1.61
CA PRO A 56 -13.66 6.64 -0.78
C PRO A 56 -12.17 6.51 -1.13
N SER A 57 -11.47 7.64 -1.20
CA SER A 57 -10.01 7.72 -1.32
C SER A 57 -9.45 8.56 -0.19
N GLY A 58 -8.31 8.16 0.37
CA GLY A 58 -7.60 8.94 1.40
C GLY A 58 -6.52 9.81 0.79
N ASP A 59 -5.83 9.26 -0.18
CA ASP A 59 -4.63 9.77 -0.82
C ASP A 59 -4.70 9.56 -2.34
N GLU A 60 -3.93 10.33 -3.06
CA GLU A 60 -3.70 10.18 -4.50
C GLU A 60 -2.20 9.96 -4.73
N ASP A 61 -1.85 8.92 -5.45
CA ASP A 61 -0.46 8.52 -5.67
C ASP A 61 0.02 9.00 -7.04
N LEU A 62 1.06 9.82 -7.05
CA LEU A 62 1.75 10.31 -8.25
C LEU A 62 3.16 9.73 -8.31
N PHE A 63 3.48 9.05 -9.39
CA PHE A 63 4.82 8.50 -9.64
C PHE A 63 5.56 9.37 -10.64
N ILE A 64 6.77 9.82 -10.28
CA ILE A 64 7.65 10.66 -11.09
C ILE A 64 9.09 10.13 -11.07
N SER A 65 9.93 10.62 -11.97
CA SER A 65 11.37 10.38 -11.88
C SER A 65 12.01 11.23 -10.76
N LYS A 66 13.07 10.70 -10.16
CA LYS A 66 13.73 11.32 -9.00
C LYS A 66 14.29 12.72 -9.29
N ASP A 67 14.81 12.94 -10.49
CA ASP A 67 15.34 14.22 -10.96
C ASP A 67 14.27 15.32 -11.07
N GLN A 68 13.01 14.95 -11.25
CA GLN A 68 11.88 15.89 -11.34
C GLN A 68 11.23 16.23 -10.00
N ARG A 69 11.64 15.59 -8.89
CA ARG A 69 11.09 15.79 -7.55
C ARG A 69 11.07 17.26 -7.12
N GLY A 70 12.19 17.97 -7.28
CA GLY A 70 12.30 19.39 -6.90
C GLY A 70 11.41 20.32 -7.72
N LEU A 71 11.29 20.06 -9.03
CA LEU A 71 10.43 20.82 -9.91
C LEU A 71 8.96 20.61 -9.54
N CYS A 72 8.53 19.38 -9.36
CA CYS A 72 7.18 19.03 -8.93
C CYS A 72 6.81 19.68 -7.59
N GLY A 73 7.70 19.60 -6.59
CA GLY A 73 7.50 20.25 -5.29
C GLY A 73 7.38 21.79 -5.39
N THR A 74 8.12 22.41 -6.30
CA THR A 74 8.00 23.85 -6.58
C THR A 74 6.62 24.19 -7.15
N VAL A 75 6.11 23.40 -8.09
CA VAL A 75 4.76 23.57 -8.66
C VAL A 75 3.71 23.42 -7.56
N PHE A 76 3.78 22.36 -6.76
CA PHE A 76 2.82 22.14 -5.67
C PHE A 76 2.80 23.30 -4.68
N SER A 77 3.96 23.81 -4.28
CA SER A 77 4.06 24.97 -3.38
C SER A 77 3.43 26.23 -3.99
N LYS A 78 3.67 26.51 -5.28
CA LYS A 78 3.05 27.64 -5.98
C LYS A 78 1.53 27.54 -6.04
N HIS A 79 1.01 26.30 -6.08
CA HIS A 79 -0.43 26.02 -6.06
C HIS A 79 -0.98 25.86 -4.63
N GLY A 80 -0.24 26.23 -3.59
CA GLY A 80 -0.72 26.31 -2.21
C GLY A 80 -0.72 24.98 -1.44
N LEU A 81 -0.11 23.91 -1.98
CA LEU A 81 0.11 22.70 -1.20
C LEU A 81 1.28 22.89 -0.24
N THR A 82 1.19 22.24 0.89
CA THR A 82 2.25 22.23 1.91
C THR A 82 2.82 20.81 2.07
N PRO A 83 4.16 20.66 2.18
CA PRO A 83 4.76 19.37 2.46
C PRO A 83 4.49 18.95 3.91
N VAL A 84 4.19 17.67 4.11
CA VAL A 84 3.92 17.06 5.41
C VAL A 84 5.15 16.25 5.84
N ASN A 85 5.84 16.70 6.92
CA ASN A 85 7.01 16.01 7.48
C ASN A 85 8.08 15.63 6.43
N PRO A 86 8.56 16.57 5.61
CA PRO A 86 9.47 16.27 4.50
C PRO A 86 10.78 15.68 5.00
N ARG A 87 11.27 14.64 4.34
CA ARG A 87 12.57 14.02 4.54
C ARG A 87 13.23 13.78 3.19
N GLU A 88 14.44 14.28 3.02
CA GLU A 88 15.17 14.13 1.76
C GLU A 88 15.49 12.68 1.39
N GLU A 89 15.64 11.82 2.41
CA GLU A 89 16.00 10.40 2.23
C GLU A 89 14.80 9.51 1.84
N ASP A 90 13.57 10.00 2.00
CA ASP A 90 12.36 9.22 1.71
C ASP A 90 12.10 9.15 0.19
N SER A 91 11.60 8.01 -0.27
CA SER A 91 11.18 7.81 -1.66
C SER A 91 9.81 8.38 -1.96
N VAL A 92 9.10 8.86 -0.93
CA VAL A 92 7.74 9.39 -0.99
C VAL A 92 7.69 10.73 -0.27
N ASP A 93 7.21 11.77 -0.95
CA ASP A 93 6.83 13.05 -0.33
C ASP A 93 5.33 13.11 -0.13
N HIS A 94 4.93 13.54 1.05
CA HIS A 94 3.53 13.78 1.36
C HIS A 94 3.21 15.26 1.23
N TRP A 95 2.18 15.57 0.44
CA TRP A 95 1.70 16.92 0.20
C TRP A 95 0.23 17.05 0.56
N GLN A 96 -0.16 18.18 1.15
CA GLN A 96 -1.53 18.43 1.55
C GLN A 96 -2.04 19.77 1.05
N ASP A 97 -3.23 19.77 0.47
CA ASP A 97 -4.02 20.95 0.17
C ASP A 97 -4.95 21.26 1.35
N ALA A 98 -4.74 22.39 2.00
CA ALA A 98 -5.49 22.77 3.20
C ALA A 98 -6.96 23.12 2.90
N ILE A 99 -7.29 23.47 1.65
CA ILE A 99 -8.64 23.91 1.26
C ILE A 99 -9.56 22.69 1.05
N THR A 100 -9.13 21.73 0.22
CA THR A 100 -9.94 20.57 -0.12
C THR A 100 -9.64 19.36 0.75
N GLY A 101 -8.54 19.40 1.50
CA GLY A 101 -8.02 18.26 2.23
C GLY A 101 -7.49 17.16 1.31
N LEU A 102 -7.15 17.49 0.04
CA LEU A 102 -6.47 16.57 -0.86
C LEU A 102 -5.09 16.25 -0.29
N HIS A 103 -4.77 14.97 -0.24
CA HIS A 103 -3.46 14.45 0.14
C HIS A 103 -2.83 13.76 -1.07
N ILE A 104 -1.60 14.15 -1.40
CA ILE A 104 -0.84 13.56 -2.51
C ILE A 104 0.40 12.88 -1.95
N GLU A 105 0.60 11.63 -2.34
CA GLU A 105 1.85 10.90 -2.16
C GLU A 105 2.64 10.97 -3.47
N LEU A 106 3.73 11.74 -3.45
CA LEU A 106 4.62 11.91 -4.59
C LEU A 106 5.74 10.89 -4.50
N HIS A 107 5.65 9.84 -5.29
CA HIS A 107 6.57 8.72 -5.31
C HIS A 107 7.71 8.94 -6.31
N THR A 108 8.96 8.86 -5.86
CA THR A 108 10.13 8.75 -6.73
C THR A 108 10.59 7.29 -6.90
N SER A 109 10.01 6.39 -6.12
CA SER A 109 10.08 4.94 -6.24
C SER A 109 8.78 4.36 -5.69
N LEU A 110 8.16 3.41 -6.39
CA LEU A 110 6.87 2.84 -5.96
C LEU A 110 7.00 1.91 -4.75
N PHE A 111 8.19 1.34 -4.54
CA PHE A 111 8.45 0.45 -3.42
C PHE A 111 9.79 0.78 -2.76
N ASP A 112 9.80 0.85 -1.43
CA ASP A 112 10.99 1.12 -0.66
C ASP A 112 11.97 -0.06 -0.69
N SER A 113 13.27 0.22 -0.81
CA SER A 113 14.31 -0.79 -0.76
C SER A 113 14.48 -1.35 0.65
N GLY A 114 14.53 -2.66 0.77
CA GLY A 114 15.01 -3.36 1.97
C GLY A 114 13.97 -3.86 2.97
N TRP A 115 12.65 -3.72 2.71
CA TRP A 115 11.60 -4.22 3.61
C TRP A 115 10.91 -5.47 3.07
N THR A 116 10.57 -5.46 1.79
CA THR A 116 9.82 -6.50 1.09
C THR A 116 10.40 -6.71 -0.30
N SER A 117 9.99 -7.77 -1.00
CA SER A 117 10.53 -8.11 -2.32
C SER A 117 10.04 -7.21 -3.45
N GLU A 118 9.00 -6.40 -3.24
CA GLU A 118 8.39 -5.58 -4.29
C GLU A 118 9.34 -4.54 -4.88
N HIS A 119 10.36 -4.09 -4.13
CA HIS A 119 11.37 -3.16 -4.63
C HIS A 119 12.16 -3.72 -5.83
N ILE A 120 12.21 -5.04 -6.01
CA ILE A 120 12.84 -5.71 -7.17
C ILE A 120 12.16 -5.26 -8.47
N LEU A 121 10.88 -4.87 -8.41
CA LEU A 121 10.11 -4.39 -9.56
C LEU A 121 10.37 -2.92 -9.91
N ASN A 122 11.06 -2.15 -9.08
CA ASN A 122 11.29 -0.72 -9.34
C ASN A 122 11.95 -0.43 -10.70
N PRO A 123 13.00 -1.15 -11.16
CA PRO A 123 13.58 -0.91 -12.47
C PRO A 123 12.56 -1.09 -13.61
N TRP A 124 11.67 -2.06 -13.48
CA TRP A 124 10.60 -2.29 -14.44
C TRP A 124 9.58 -1.15 -14.43
N PHE A 125 9.20 -0.62 -13.26
CA PHE A 125 8.31 0.54 -13.14
C PHE A 125 8.94 1.83 -13.64
N PHE A 126 10.25 2.05 -13.46
CA PHE A 126 10.94 3.20 -14.06
C PHE A 126 10.91 3.15 -15.59
N ASN A 127 11.05 1.96 -16.19
CA ASN A 127 10.84 1.80 -17.62
C ASN A 127 9.38 2.06 -18.02
N ALA A 128 8.40 1.58 -17.25
CA ALA A 128 6.98 1.82 -17.49
C ALA A 128 6.60 3.32 -17.40
N LEU A 129 7.28 4.10 -16.56
CA LEU A 129 7.09 5.56 -16.46
C LEU A 129 7.44 6.29 -17.76
N GLN A 130 8.37 5.76 -18.55
CA GLN A 130 8.72 6.32 -19.88
C GLN A 130 7.62 6.07 -20.93
N HIS A 131 6.69 5.17 -20.67
CA HIS A 131 5.67 4.70 -21.59
C HIS A 131 4.25 4.89 -21.02
N THR A 132 4.00 6.06 -20.41
CA THR A 132 2.68 6.39 -19.86
C THR A 132 1.62 6.52 -20.97
N VAL A 133 0.37 6.29 -20.61
CA VAL A 133 -0.80 6.44 -21.48
C VAL A 133 -1.76 7.45 -20.88
N TRP A 134 -2.67 7.97 -21.70
CA TRP A 134 -3.76 8.79 -21.23
C TRP A 134 -4.93 7.92 -20.76
N ALA A 135 -5.50 8.27 -19.61
CA ALA A 135 -6.70 7.65 -19.07
C ALA A 135 -7.72 8.72 -18.65
N PRO A 136 -9.01 8.47 -18.82
CA PRO A 136 -10.05 9.41 -18.44
C PRO A 136 -10.19 9.48 -16.92
N VAL A 137 -10.29 10.71 -16.39
CA VAL A 137 -10.77 11.00 -15.04
C VAL A 137 -11.82 12.10 -15.19
N GLU A 138 -13.08 11.77 -14.96
CA GLU A 138 -14.24 12.60 -15.26
C GLU A 138 -14.24 13.04 -16.74
N GLN A 139 -14.16 14.34 -17.00
CA GLN A 139 -14.15 14.91 -18.36
C GLN A 139 -12.75 15.26 -18.85
N THR A 140 -11.71 14.89 -18.11
CA THR A 140 -10.31 15.22 -18.37
C THR A 140 -9.50 13.94 -18.61
N GLN A 141 -8.32 14.07 -19.22
CA GLN A 141 -7.37 12.99 -19.39
C GLN A 141 -6.17 13.22 -18.46
N VAL A 142 -5.67 12.16 -17.85
CA VAL A 142 -4.46 12.19 -17.02
C VAL A 142 -3.46 11.13 -17.47
N ARG A 143 -2.19 11.36 -17.23
CA ARG A 143 -1.14 10.36 -17.49
C ARG A 143 -1.18 9.25 -16.45
N THR A 144 -1.10 8.00 -16.90
CA THR A 144 -1.00 6.82 -16.04
C THR A 144 -0.10 5.76 -16.65
N LEU A 145 0.23 4.75 -15.87
CA LEU A 145 0.93 3.57 -16.38
C LEU A 145 0.06 2.79 -17.37
N GLN A 146 0.70 2.09 -18.32
CA GLN A 146 -0.02 1.15 -19.18
C GLN A 146 -0.76 0.09 -18.33
N PRO A 147 -1.88 -0.47 -18.81
CA PRO A 147 -2.74 -1.36 -18.03
C PRO A 147 -2.02 -2.52 -17.35
N THR A 148 -1.06 -3.18 -18.02
CA THR A 148 -0.27 -4.26 -17.39
C THR A 148 0.55 -3.73 -16.21
N ALA A 149 1.18 -2.57 -16.36
CA ALA A 149 2.00 -1.95 -15.34
C ALA A 149 1.16 -1.47 -14.16
N HIS A 150 0.03 -0.84 -14.44
CA HIS A 150 -0.87 -0.36 -13.40
C HIS A 150 -1.48 -1.54 -12.61
N PHE A 151 -1.90 -2.60 -13.31
CA PHE A 151 -2.43 -3.80 -12.65
C PHE A 151 -1.39 -4.47 -11.75
N LEU A 152 -0.15 -4.63 -12.25
CA LEU A 152 0.93 -5.16 -11.42
C LEU A 152 1.21 -4.29 -10.21
N PHE A 153 1.14 -2.95 -10.34
CA PHE A 153 1.29 -2.04 -9.21
C PHE A 153 0.18 -2.27 -8.17
N LEU A 154 -1.08 -2.40 -8.57
CA LEU A 154 -2.18 -2.68 -7.63
C LEU A 154 -1.95 -3.98 -6.86
N LEU A 155 -1.48 -5.04 -7.52
CA LEU A 155 -1.20 -6.33 -6.90
C LEU A 155 -0.01 -6.25 -5.94
N ALA A 156 1.11 -5.68 -6.37
CA ALA A 156 2.31 -5.54 -5.55
C ALA A 156 2.06 -4.62 -4.34
N HIS A 157 1.26 -3.57 -4.53
CA HIS A 157 0.85 -2.67 -3.45
C HIS A 157 -0.07 -3.37 -2.43
N ALA A 158 -1.00 -4.21 -2.90
CA ALA A 158 -1.83 -5.05 -2.01
C ALA A 158 -0.96 -6.04 -1.21
N LEU A 159 0.03 -6.67 -1.87
CA LEU A 159 0.99 -7.56 -1.23
C LEU A 159 1.82 -6.82 -0.16
N LYS A 160 2.37 -5.64 -0.48
CA LYS A 160 3.06 -4.77 0.48
C LYS A 160 2.20 -4.51 1.72
N HIS A 161 0.96 -4.09 1.51
CA HIS A 161 0.04 -3.85 2.63
C HIS A 161 -0.29 -5.12 3.41
N PHE A 162 -0.52 -6.24 2.73
CA PHE A 162 -0.70 -7.53 3.38
C PHE A 162 0.47 -7.85 4.31
N ILE A 163 1.70 -7.69 3.86
CA ILE A 163 2.90 -7.96 4.65
C ILE A 163 3.02 -6.97 5.83
N THR A 164 2.75 -5.69 5.64
CA THR A 164 3.04 -4.63 6.62
C THR A 164 1.95 -4.38 7.66
N GLY A 165 0.70 -4.76 7.42
CA GLY A 165 -0.37 -4.49 8.38
C GLY A 165 -1.77 -4.92 7.96
N GLY A 166 -1.93 -5.40 6.73
CA GLY A 166 -3.20 -5.77 6.13
C GLY A 166 -3.78 -4.70 5.21
N PHE A 167 -4.73 -5.12 4.39
CA PHE A 167 -5.48 -4.25 3.47
C PHE A 167 -6.97 -4.56 3.58
N GLY A 168 -7.80 -3.59 3.22
CA GLY A 168 -9.25 -3.75 3.29
C GLY A 168 -9.88 -4.24 1.98
N ALA A 169 -11.16 -4.62 2.05
CA ALA A 169 -11.93 -5.14 0.93
C ALA A 169 -11.94 -4.22 -0.30
N ARG A 170 -11.84 -2.89 -0.11
CA ARG A 170 -11.75 -1.92 -1.22
C ARG A 170 -10.60 -2.23 -2.17
N THR A 171 -9.44 -2.60 -1.64
CA THR A 171 -8.26 -2.92 -2.48
C THR A 171 -8.54 -4.11 -3.39
N LEU A 172 -9.22 -5.15 -2.88
CA LEU A 172 -9.67 -6.27 -3.71
C LEU A 172 -10.66 -5.82 -4.79
N CYS A 173 -11.66 -5.01 -4.41
CA CYS A 173 -12.63 -4.47 -5.38
C CYS A 173 -11.93 -3.67 -6.50
N ASP A 174 -10.94 -2.84 -6.18
CA ASP A 174 -10.15 -2.10 -7.17
C ASP A 174 -9.40 -3.04 -8.13
N ILE A 175 -8.76 -4.08 -7.61
CA ILE A 175 -8.03 -5.07 -8.40
C ILE A 175 -8.99 -5.79 -9.36
N ILE A 176 -10.14 -6.25 -8.88
CA ILE A 176 -11.12 -6.97 -9.68
C ILE A 176 -11.74 -6.06 -10.75
N ALA A 177 -12.17 -4.85 -10.38
CA ALA A 177 -12.73 -3.87 -11.31
C ALA A 177 -11.70 -3.52 -12.41
N PHE A 178 -10.43 -3.36 -12.05
CA PHE A 178 -9.37 -3.07 -13.00
C PHE A 178 -9.12 -4.26 -13.95
N ALA A 179 -9.05 -5.48 -13.41
CA ALA A 179 -8.88 -6.68 -14.21
C ALA A 179 -10.03 -6.90 -15.22
N GLN A 180 -11.28 -6.62 -14.82
CA GLN A 180 -12.44 -6.70 -15.70
C GLN A 180 -12.43 -5.63 -16.80
N HIS A 181 -12.12 -4.38 -16.43
CA HIS A 181 -12.17 -3.26 -17.36
C HIS A 181 -11.06 -3.31 -18.42
N TYR A 182 -9.85 -3.70 -18.00
CA TYR A 182 -8.67 -3.70 -18.88
C TYR A 182 -8.23 -5.10 -19.32
N ASP A 183 -9.10 -6.10 -19.24
CA ASP A 183 -8.79 -7.52 -19.48
C ASP A 183 -7.94 -7.75 -20.74
N THR A 184 -8.38 -7.22 -21.88
CA THR A 184 -7.72 -7.41 -23.19
C THR A 184 -6.41 -6.64 -23.32
N GLN A 185 -6.13 -5.70 -22.42
CA GLN A 185 -4.93 -4.86 -22.43
C GLN A 185 -3.88 -5.31 -21.41
N ILE A 186 -4.25 -6.21 -20.51
CA ILE A 186 -3.33 -6.76 -19.49
C ILE A 186 -2.63 -7.98 -20.05
N ASN A 187 -1.30 -7.93 -20.13
CA ASN A 187 -0.48 -9.08 -20.45
C ASN A 187 -0.34 -9.98 -19.21
N LYS A 188 -1.15 -11.03 -19.14
CA LYS A 188 -1.25 -11.93 -17.99
C LYS A 188 0.06 -12.69 -17.73
N GLU A 189 0.75 -13.10 -18.80
CA GLU A 189 2.04 -13.79 -18.68
C GLU A 189 3.09 -12.90 -18.00
N THR A 190 3.20 -11.63 -18.42
CA THR A 190 4.08 -10.65 -17.77
C THR A 190 3.73 -10.47 -16.31
N VAL A 191 2.44 -10.38 -15.98
CA VAL A 191 1.98 -10.27 -14.58
C VAL A 191 2.40 -11.50 -13.77
N TYR A 192 2.22 -12.70 -14.30
CA TYR A 192 2.62 -13.94 -13.61
C TYR A 192 4.12 -14.02 -13.38
N GLN A 193 4.93 -13.70 -14.40
CA GLN A 193 6.39 -13.71 -14.31
C GLN A 193 6.91 -12.73 -13.25
N LEU A 194 6.36 -11.51 -13.21
CA LEU A 194 6.79 -10.49 -12.27
C LEU A 194 6.28 -10.76 -10.84
N LEU A 195 5.06 -11.29 -10.68
CA LEU A 195 4.58 -11.75 -9.37
C LEU A 195 5.41 -12.90 -8.81
N ALA A 196 5.89 -13.80 -9.67
CA ALA A 196 6.78 -14.90 -9.23
C ALA A 196 8.09 -14.37 -8.64
N GLN A 197 8.68 -13.29 -9.21
CA GLN A 197 9.90 -12.67 -8.70
C GLN A 197 9.76 -12.12 -7.28
N ILE A 198 8.55 -11.67 -6.92
CA ILE A 198 8.26 -11.10 -5.59
C ILE A 198 7.50 -12.07 -4.68
N HIS A 199 7.46 -13.35 -5.03
CA HIS A 199 6.71 -14.38 -4.28
C HIS A 199 5.21 -14.07 -4.09
N GLY A 200 4.63 -13.27 -4.99
CA GLY A 200 3.25 -12.80 -4.93
C GLY A 200 2.23 -13.70 -5.66
N ARG A 201 2.68 -14.76 -6.34
CA ARG A 201 1.81 -15.57 -7.22
C ARG A 201 0.69 -16.27 -6.45
N ILE A 202 1.01 -17.00 -5.38
CA ILE A 202 0.03 -17.73 -4.58
C ILE A 202 -0.92 -16.75 -3.88
N PHE A 203 -0.41 -15.60 -3.40
CA PHE A 203 -1.26 -14.55 -2.84
C PHE A 203 -2.27 -14.03 -3.87
N PHE A 204 -1.87 -13.80 -5.11
CA PHE A 204 -2.76 -13.40 -6.19
C PHE A 204 -3.85 -14.46 -6.47
N ASP A 205 -3.51 -15.75 -6.45
CA ASP A 205 -4.47 -16.83 -6.62
C ASP A 205 -5.58 -16.78 -5.56
N GLN A 206 -5.26 -16.43 -4.32
CA GLN A 206 -6.26 -16.23 -3.27
C GLN A 206 -7.20 -15.05 -3.60
N LEU A 207 -6.66 -13.95 -4.11
CA LEU A 207 -7.48 -12.78 -4.51
C LEU A 207 -8.43 -13.13 -5.66
N LEU A 208 -7.98 -13.92 -6.64
CA LEU A 208 -8.83 -14.40 -7.73
C LEU A 208 -9.98 -15.25 -7.18
N ALA A 209 -9.69 -16.17 -6.26
CA ALA A 209 -10.69 -17.06 -5.68
C ALA A 209 -11.71 -16.28 -4.82
N ILE A 210 -11.26 -15.34 -3.99
CA ILE A 210 -12.17 -14.46 -3.23
C ILE A 210 -13.03 -13.63 -4.20
N GLY A 211 -12.44 -13.09 -5.26
CA GLY A 211 -13.15 -12.36 -6.30
C GLY A 211 -14.27 -13.18 -6.95
N ARG A 212 -13.98 -14.44 -7.29
CA ARG A 212 -14.97 -15.39 -7.84
C ARG A 212 -16.12 -15.63 -6.87
N ASP A 213 -15.80 -15.93 -5.62
CA ASP A 213 -16.78 -16.45 -4.67
C ASP A 213 -17.63 -15.32 -4.04
N TYR A 214 -17.12 -14.08 -3.98
CA TYR A 214 -17.81 -12.96 -3.31
C TYR A 214 -18.10 -11.75 -4.20
N LEU A 215 -17.44 -11.61 -5.37
CA LEU A 215 -17.58 -10.44 -6.25
C LEU A 215 -18.04 -10.82 -7.68
N ALA A 216 -18.50 -12.04 -7.89
CA ALA A 216 -18.93 -12.56 -9.20
C ALA A 216 -17.85 -12.38 -10.31
N PHE A 217 -16.57 -12.51 -9.95
CA PHE A 217 -15.47 -12.36 -10.88
C PHE A 217 -15.12 -13.67 -11.56
N ASP A 218 -15.61 -13.85 -12.79
CA ASP A 218 -15.25 -15.03 -13.59
C ASP A 218 -13.84 -14.85 -14.18
N PHE A 219 -12.83 -15.06 -13.35
CA PHE A 219 -11.44 -14.90 -13.75
C PHE A 219 -11.03 -15.89 -14.84
N GLN A 220 -11.65 -17.09 -14.90
CA GLN A 220 -11.35 -18.12 -15.90
C GLN A 220 -11.84 -17.71 -17.29
N ALA A 221 -13.04 -17.13 -17.39
CA ALA A 221 -13.54 -16.58 -18.64
C ALA A 221 -12.65 -15.46 -19.19
N LEU A 222 -11.97 -14.72 -18.30
CA LEU A 222 -10.98 -13.71 -18.67
C LEU A 222 -9.57 -14.28 -18.89
N GLY A 223 -9.39 -15.61 -18.87
CA GLY A 223 -8.12 -16.27 -19.15
C GLY A 223 -7.09 -16.22 -18.01
N TRP A 224 -7.50 -15.87 -16.79
CA TRP A 224 -6.65 -16.01 -15.60
C TRP A 224 -6.65 -17.47 -15.13
N THR A 225 -5.50 -17.92 -14.61
CA THR A 225 -5.32 -19.30 -14.13
C THR A 225 -4.78 -19.31 -12.72
N LEU A 226 -5.11 -20.33 -11.95
CA LEU A 226 -4.53 -20.58 -10.63
C LEU A 226 -3.25 -21.42 -10.79
N SER A 227 -2.25 -21.17 -9.95
CA SER A 227 -1.01 -21.95 -9.90
C SER A 227 -1.14 -23.25 -9.08
N GLY A 228 -2.18 -23.34 -8.25
CA GLY A 228 -2.41 -24.49 -7.38
C GLY A 228 -3.73 -24.39 -6.61
N PRO A 229 -3.91 -25.25 -5.61
CA PRO A 229 -5.08 -25.18 -4.74
C PRO A 229 -5.12 -23.87 -3.94
N VAL A 230 -6.32 -23.36 -3.68
CA VAL A 230 -6.55 -22.14 -2.94
C VAL A 230 -7.20 -22.43 -1.59
N ASP A 231 -6.74 -21.72 -0.56
CA ASP A 231 -7.38 -21.65 0.75
C ASP A 231 -7.18 -20.22 1.28
N TYR A 232 -8.19 -19.40 1.04
CA TYR A 232 -8.19 -17.97 1.32
C TYR A 232 -8.91 -17.60 2.63
N THR A 233 -9.35 -18.58 3.43
CA THR A 233 -10.18 -18.34 4.62
C THR A 233 -9.55 -17.31 5.55
N ASP A 234 -8.28 -17.54 5.93
CA ASP A 234 -7.54 -16.63 6.84
C ASP A 234 -7.33 -15.25 6.23
N LEU A 235 -7.09 -15.16 4.91
CA LEU A 235 -6.91 -13.89 4.19
C LEU A 235 -8.20 -13.09 4.14
N LEU A 236 -9.32 -13.75 3.89
CA LEU A 236 -10.64 -13.12 3.87
C LEU A 236 -11.00 -12.54 5.25
N GLU A 237 -10.79 -13.32 6.31
CA GLU A 237 -11.00 -12.87 7.68
C GLU A 237 -10.11 -11.67 8.02
N ASP A 238 -8.79 -11.74 7.71
CA ASP A 238 -7.85 -10.64 7.92
C ASP A 238 -8.25 -9.37 7.17
N MET A 239 -8.74 -9.52 5.93
CA MET A 239 -9.20 -8.41 5.10
C MET A 239 -10.50 -7.78 5.64
N LEU A 240 -11.45 -8.57 6.09
CA LEU A 240 -12.71 -8.07 6.68
C LEU A 240 -12.46 -7.37 8.01
N ASP A 241 -11.60 -7.91 8.86
CA ASP A 241 -11.19 -7.30 10.12
C ASP A 241 -10.41 -6.00 9.91
N ALA A 242 -9.71 -5.86 8.78
CA ALA A 242 -9.01 -4.63 8.41
C ALA A 242 -9.96 -3.49 8.00
N GLY A 243 -11.24 -3.79 7.75
CA GLY A 243 -12.23 -2.82 7.29
C GLY A 243 -11.99 -2.31 5.87
N ILE A 244 -12.50 -1.12 5.56
CA ILE A 244 -12.45 -0.57 4.19
C ILE A 244 -11.04 -0.14 3.80
N TYR A 245 -10.30 0.48 4.73
CA TYR A 245 -8.99 1.11 4.47
C TYR A 245 -7.77 0.25 4.87
N GLY A 246 -7.95 -0.88 5.53
CA GLY A 246 -6.86 -1.61 6.18
C GLY A 246 -6.47 -0.97 7.52
N GLN A 247 -5.48 -1.46 8.20
CA GLN A 247 -4.82 -0.91 9.41
C GLN A 247 -5.71 -0.13 10.40
N THR A 248 -6.88 -0.67 10.77
CA THR A 248 -7.87 0.02 11.62
C THR A 248 -7.46 0.09 13.09
N SER A 249 -6.48 -0.69 13.54
CA SER A 249 -6.05 -0.74 14.94
C SER A 249 -4.52 -0.67 15.12
N MET A 250 -4.09 -0.18 16.28
CA MET A 250 -2.67 -0.16 16.67
C MET A 250 -2.09 -1.56 16.74
N ASP A 251 -2.87 -2.56 17.19
CA ASP A 251 -2.45 -3.96 17.26
C ASP A 251 -2.08 -4.50 15.87
N ARG A 252 -2.81 -4.11 14.81
CA ARG A 252 -2.51 -4.52 13.43
C ARG A 252 -1.19 -3.91 12.92
N ARG A 253 -0.93 -2.64 13.19
CA ARG A 253 0.34 -1.99 12.81
C ARG A 253 1.54 -2.65 13.50
N HIS A 254 1.43 -2.94 14.80
CA HIS A 254 2.49 -3.59 15.56
C HIS A 254 2.65 -5.07 15.15
N SER A 255 1.57 -5.79 14.84
CA SER A 255 1.62 -7.16 14.36
C SER A 255 2.30 -7.26 12.98
N GLY A 256 2.06 -6.28 12.10
CA GLY A 256 2.77 -6.16 10.82
C GLY A 256 4.28 -6.01 11.01
N ALA A 257 4.71 -5.16 11.94
CA ALA A 257 6.14 -5.00 12.27
C ALA A 257 6.78 -6.31 12.80
N LEU A 258 6.04 -7.10 13.57
CA LEU A 258 6.49 -8.42 14.04
C LEU A 258 6.60 -9.43 12.89
N ALA A 259 5.61 -9.46 11.99
CA ALA A 259 5.62 -10.34 10.84
C ALA A 259 6.75 -9.99 9.86
N LEU A 260 7.00 -8.70 9.60
CA LEU A 260 8.14 -8.22 8.82
C LEU A 260 9.49 -8.67 9.40
N GLU A 261 9.59 -8.74 10.71
CA GLU A 261 10.81 -9.22 11.38
C GLU A 261 11.10 -10.67 11.01
N VAL A 262 10.07 -11.52 10.93
CA VAL A 262 10.20 -12.92 10.50
C VAL A 262 10.62 -13.00 9.04
N VAL A 263 9.99 -12.22 8.16
CA VAL A 263 10.37 -12.15 6.74
C VAL A 263 11.85 -11.81 6.57
N ARG A 264 12.34 -10.82 7.32
CA ARG A 264 13.73 -10.33 7.22
C ARG A 264 14.76 -11.28 7.83
N SER A 265 14.43 -11.93 8.95
CA SER A 265 15.39 -12.81 9.65
C SER A 265 15.51 -14.18 8.99
N GLY A 266 14.59 -14.56 8.09
CA GLY A 266 14.48 -15.92 7.56
C GLY A 266 14.18 -16.96 8.65
N GLN A 267 13.87 -16.52 9.88
CA GLN A 267 13.59 -17.39 11.02
C GLN A 267 12.08 -17.54 11.18
N GLN A 268 11.59 -18.75 11.24
CA GLN A 268 10.16 -19.05 11.43
C GLN A 268 9.59 -18.70 12.83
N LYS A 269 10.43 -18.23 13.74
CA LYS A 269 9.99 -17.90 15.12
C LYS A 269 10.15 -16.42 15.38
N THR A 270 9.03 -15.73 15.59
CA THR A 270 9.03 -14.41 16.20
C THR A 270 9.57 -14.52 17.64
N SER A 271 10.74 -13.99 17.86
CA SER A 271 11.25 -13.81 19.22
C SER A 271 10.79 -12.45 19.74
N LEU A 272 10.07 -12.42 20.86
CA LEU A 272 9.75 -11.17 21.57
C LEU A 272 10.99 -10.32 21.84
N SER A 273 12.15 -10.98 22.05
CA SER A 273 13.42 -10.29 22.25
C SER A 273 13.87 -9.51 21.00
N SER A 274 13.70 -10.04 19.79
CA SER A 274 14.10 -9.33 18.57
C SER A 274 13.18 -8.15 18.24
N ALA A 275 11.91 -8.22 18.64
CA ALA A 275 10.97 -7.10 18.53
C ALA A 275 11.25 -5.98 19.54
N LEU A 276 11.61 -6.32 20.77
CA LEU A 276 11.95 -5.37 21.83
C LEU A 276 13.34 -4.75 21.64
N PHE A 277 14.30 -5.54 21.16
CA PHE A 277 15.71 -5.17 21.02
C PHE A 277 16.19 -5.31 19.56
N PRO A 278 15.61 -4.55 18.61
CA PRO A 278 16.02 -4.64 17.21
C PRO A 278 17.46 -4.16 17.01
N ALA A 279 18.13 -4.68 15.97
CA ALA A 279 19.47 -4.29 15.60
C ALA A 279 19.56 -2.80 15.25
N LYS A 280 20.77 -2.20 15.40
CA LYS A 280 21.05 -0.78 15.14
C LYS A 280 20.53 -0.31 13.80
N ASP A 281 20.80 -1.07 12.73
CA ASP A 281 20.49 -0.71 11.35
C ASP A 281 18.98 -0.48 11.11
N ARG A 282 18.13 -1.11 11.92
CA ARG A 282 16.67 -0.94 11.89
C ARG A 282 16.18 0.32 12.56
N LEU A 283 17.01 0.88 13.41
CA LEU A 283 16.66 2.05 14.23
C LEU A 283 17.21 3.35 13.65
N ILE A 284 18.18 3.27 12.76
CA ILE A 284 18.86 4.42 12.18
C ILE A 284 17.89 5.38 11.48
N GLY A 285 16.90 4.89 10.73
CA GLY A 285 15.91 5.74 10.08
C GLY A 285 15.07 6.56 11.07
N ARG A 286 14.67 5.97 12.21
CA ARG A 286 13.91 6.66 13.26
C ARG A 286 14.79 7.41 14.25
N TYR A 287 16.03 6.96 14.45
CA TYR A 287 17.00 7.51 15.39
C TYR A 287 18.35 7.73 14.67
N PRO A 288 18.48 8.79 13.85
CA PRO A 288 19.68 9.08 13.07
C PRO A 288 20.97 9.17 13.89
N VAL A 289 20.84 9.56 15.18
CA VAL A 289 21.94 9.61 16.14
C VAL A 289 22.72 8.31 16.25
N LEU A 290 22.08 7.17 15.97
CA LEU A 290 22.73 5.85 15.99
C LEU A 290 23.72 5.65 14.82
N LYS A 291 23.68 6.48 13.75
CA LYS A 291 24.71 6.45 12.70
C LYS A 291 26.06 6.88 13.28
N GLN A 292 26.07 7.94 14.08
CA GLN A 292 27.28 8.55 14.65
C GLN A 292 27.65 7.93 16.01
N HIS A 293 26.66 7.55 16.82
CA HIS A 293 26.83 7.05 18.18
C HIS A 293 26.16 5.70 18.42
N PRO A 294 26.72 4.59 17.90
CA PRO A 294 26.10 3.24 18.05
C PRO A 294 25.95 2.79 19.50
N ILE A 295 26.77 3.31 20.41
CA ILE A 295 26.73 3.01 21.86
C ILE A 295 25.41 3.43 22.53
N LEU A 296 24.63 4.33 21.91
CA LEU A 296 23.32 4.76 22.39
C LEU A 296 22.20 3.76 22.13
N LEU A 297 22.49 2.64 21.48
CA LEU A 297 21.50 1.62 21.13
C LEU A 297 20.68 1.13 22.34
N PRO A 298 21.25 0.84 23.53
CA PRO A 298 20.48 0.46 24.71
C PRO A 298 19.52 1.56 25.19
N ALA A 299 19.94 2.82 25.15
CA ALA A 299 19.09 3.96 25.52
C ALA A 299 17.89 4.11 24.57
N VAL A 300 18.10 3.87 23.28
CA VAL A 300 17.02 3.87 22.29
C VAL A 300 16.04 2.72 22.52
N TRP A 301 16.50 1.54 22.93
CA TRP A 301 15.61 0.44 23.33
C TRP A 301 14.73 0.82 24.51
N ILE A 302 15.33 1.39 25.56
CA ILE A 302 14.59 1.85 26.75
C ILE A 302 13.55 2.91 26.37
N HIS A 303 13.94 3.91 25.58
CA HIS A 303 13.02 4.93 25.08
C HIS A 303 11.84 4.32 24.31
N ARG A 304 12.10 3.35 23.42
CA ARG A 304 11.06 2.67 22.64
C ARG A 304 10.10 1.88 23.53
N ILE A 305 10.63 1.11 24.47
CA ILE A 305 9.82 0.32 25.42
C ILE A 305 8.98 1.25 26.28
N GLY A 306 9.56 2.35 26.76
CA GLY A 306 8.84 3.37 27.52
C GLY A 306 7.74 4.06 26.72
N ALA A 307 8.03 4.47 25.47
CA ALA A 307 7.06 5.06 24.56
C ALA A 307 5.91 4.09 24.27
N TYR A 308 6.22 2.81 24.01
CA TYR A 308 5.22 1.76 23.81
C TYR A 308 4.36 1.54 25.07
N GLY A 309 5.00 1.50 26.24
CA GLY A 309 4.29 1.37 27.53
C GLY A 309 3.33 2.54 27.79
N LEU A 310 3.76 3.78 27.52
CA LEU A 310 2.91 4.97 27.64
C LEU A 310 1.74 4.94 26.63
N GLU A 311 1.97 4.48 25.42
CA GLU A 311 0.95 4.35 24.39
C GLU A 311 -0.09 3.29 24.77
N VAL A 312 0.34 2.13 25.28
CA VAL A 312 -0.54 1.08 25.82
C VAL A 312 -1.36 1.60 27.02
N LEU A 313 -0.75 2.40 27.89
CA LEU A 313 -1.45 3.02 29.02
C LEU A 313 -2.51 4.03 28.58
N ARG A 314 -2.20 4.84 27.56
CA ARG A 314 -3.14 5.82 26.98
C ARG A 314 -4.27 5.14 26.21
N SER A 315 -4.02 3.97 25.61
CA SER A 315 -4.99 3.23 24.79
C SER A 315 -5.79 2.19 25.60
N ARG A 316 -5.63 2.12 26.91
CA ARG A 316 -6.32 1.16 27.81
C ARG A 316 -7.87 1.16 27.70
N GLY A 317 -8.47 2.19 27.05
CA GLY A 317 -9.89 2.23 26.73
C GLY A 317 -10.30 1.53 25.43
N ASN A 318 -9.36 1.17 24.53
CA ASN A 318 -9.64 0.71 23.16
C ASN A 318 -9.37 -0.78 22.91
N GLY A 319 -9.27 -1.61 23.94
CA GLY A 319 -9.16 -3.07 23.79
C GLY A 319 -7.80 -3.58 23.26
N ASN A 320 -6.78 -2.75 23.19
CA ASN A 320 -5.44 -3.14 22.77
C ASN A 320 -4.73 -3.94 23.88
N SER A 321 -4.23 -5.14 23.55
CA SER A 321 -3.43 -5.93 24.47
C SER A 321 -2.17 -6.50 23.81
N PRO A 322 -1.03 -6.52 24.50
CA PRO A 322 0.20 -7.11 23.98
C PRO A 322 0.04 -8.55 23.49
N GLY A 323 -0.77 -9.34 24.18
CA GLY A 323 -1.07 -10.73 23.81
C GLY A 323 -1.80 -10.82 22.46
N LYS A 324 -2.74 -9.91 22.19
CA LYS A 324 -3.46 -9.84 20.93
C LYS A 324 -2.54 -9.45 19.77
N THR A 325 -1.64 -8.49 19.98
CA THR A 325 -0.64 -8.09 18.98
C THR A 325 0.28 -9.26 18.58
N VAL A 326 0.74 -10.03 19.55
CA VAL A 326 1.61 -11.20 19.29
C VAL A 326 0.85 -12.32 18.59
N SER A 327 -0.39 -12.59 18.98
CA SER A 327 -1.26 -13.59 18.33
C SER A 327 -1.52 -13.22 16.87
N LEU A 328 -1.89 -11.96 16.59
CA LEU A 328 -2.06 -11.47 15.23
C LEU A 328 -0.77 -11.54 14.41
N GLY A 329 0.38 -11.19 14.99
CA GLY A 329 1.68 -11.29 14.34
C GLY A 329 2.01 -12.73 13.95
N LYS A 330 1.71 -13.71 14.82
CA LYS A 330 1.89 -15.13 14.54
C LYS A 330 0.97 -15.60 13.40
N GLN A 331 -0.32 -15.30 13.47
CA GLN A 331 -1.30 -15.64 12.44
C GLN A 331 -0.89 -15.08 11.06
N ARG A 332 -0.46 -13.81 11.00
CA ARG A 332 0.01 -13.20 9.76
C ARG A 332 1.28 -13.86 9.21
N THR A 333 2.21 -14.25 10.08
CA THR A 333 3.39 -15.00 9.68
C THR A 333 3.03 -16.36 9.09
N GLU A 334 2.08 -17.09 9.70
CA GLU A 334 1.57 -18.36 9.19
C GLU A 334 0.93 -18.21 7.81
N MET A 335 0.14 -17.15 7.59
CA MET A 335 -0.40 -16.82 6.27
C MET A 335 0.71 -16.52 5.24
N MET A 336 1.75 -15.77 5.61
CA MET A 336 2.86 -15.47 4.71
C MET A 336 3.63 -16.74 4.30
N ILE A 337 3.80 -17.69 5.21
CA ILE A 337 4.38 -18.99 4.92
C ILE A 337 3.45 -19.79 4.00
N LYS A 338 2.15 -19.84 4.32
CA LYS A 338 1.10 -20.53 3.54
C LYS A 338 1.05 -20.02 2.09
N TYR A 339 1.23 -18.72 1.89
CA TYR A 339 1.21 -18.12 0.55
C TYR A 339 2.58 -18.01 -0.12
N GLY A 340 3.61 -18.64 0.47
CA GLY A 340 4.94 -18.73 -0.14
C GLY A 340 5.73 -17.42 -0.16
N ILE A 341 5.29 -16.39 0.56
CA ILE A 341 5.98 -15.10 0.69
C ILE A 341 7.26 -15.27 1.53
N ILE A 342 7.19 -16.13 2.55
CA ILE A 342 8.34 -16.56 3.34
C ILE A 342 8.66 -18.00 2.95
N PRO A 343 9.89 -18.31 2.53
CA PRO A 343 10.26 -19.68 2.19
C PRO A 343 10.11 -20.59 3.42
N GLN A 344 9.54 -21.77 3.20
CA GLN A 344 9.55 -22.82 4.21
C GLN A 344 11.00 -23.26 4.44
N THR A 345 11.55 -23.00 5.60
CA THR A 345 12.83 -23.63 6.00
C THR A 345 12.62 -25.12 6.05
N LYS A 346 13.31 -25.84 5.13
CA LYS A 346 13.39 -27.31 5.26
C LYS A 346 13.92 -27.61 6.66
N THR A 347 13.09 -28.18 7.51
CA THR A 347 13.55 -28.83 8.75
C THR A 347 14.60 -29.86 8.32
N LYS A 348 15.87 -29.62 8.66
CA LYS A 348 16.87 -30.67 8.57
C LYS A 348 16.43 -31.75 9.56
N ASN A 349 15.88 -32.84 9.03
CA ASN A 349 15.79 -34.10 9.77
C ASN A 349 17.17 -34.65 10.03
#